data_e2cdd6f50f75874e0c60546760eb8c5b
#
_entry.id   e2cdd6f50f75874e0c60546760eb8c5b
#
_cell.length_a   1.000
_cell.length_b   1.000
_cell.length_c   1.000
_cell.angle_alpha   90.00
_cell.angle_beta   90.00
_cell.angle_gamma   90.00
#
_symmetry.space_group_name_H-M   'P 1'
#
loop_
_entity.id
_entity.type
_entity.pdbx_description
1 polymer ?
#
loop_
_entity_poly.entity_id
_entity_poly.type
_entity_poly.pdbx_seq_one_letter_code
_entity_poly.pdbx_strand_id
1 'polypeptide(L)'
;MPNHKQLKIASETQQLYVPLAHRLGLYKIKSELEDLATKYINPKAYNDIISRLKDTEQQRNEFIQEFAEPIKEKLHERGFKFSLSGRVKSITSILGKIENKGVRFEDIYDIFAIRIILDVSQAVEKEACFAVYSIISSMYKQRMDRFRDWLTSPKSNGYEALHCTVMSNQGKWVEVQRRLFTAEEAIISDA
;
A
#
# COMPACT_ATOMS: atom_id res chain seq x y z
N MET A 1 -19.39 15.27 20.75
CA MET A 1 -20.23 15.67 19.59
C MET A 1 -21.36 14.67 19.44
N PRO A 2 -22.62 15.09 19.19
CA PRO A 2 -23.78 14.20 19.03
C PRO A 2 -23.60 13.24 17.84
N ASN A 3 -24.10 11.99 17.96
CA ASN A 3 -23.91 10.95 16.94
C ASN A 3 -24.36 11.35 15.52
N HIS A 4 -25.50 12.07 15.40
CA HIS A 4 -25.99 12.51 14.10
C HIS A 4 -25.04 13.49 13.39
N LYS A 5 -24.34 14.35 14.15
CA LYS A 5 -23.33 15.25 13.60
C LYS A 5 -22.06 14.50 13.19
N GLN A 6 -21.67 13.48 13.95
CA GLN A 6 -20.53 12.62 13.59
C GLN A 6 -20.80 11.88 12.28
N LEU A 7 -21.97 11.26 12.12
CA LEU A 7 -22.38 10.58 10.90
C LEU A 7 -22.45 11.52 9.70
N LYS A 8 -22.98 12.74 9.89
CA LYS A 8 -23.02 13.74 8.82
C LYS A 8 -21.62 14.08 8.34
N ILE A 9 -20.70 14.42 9.25
CA ILE A 9 -19.32 14.76 8.90
C ILE A 9 -18.61 13.57 8.24
N ALA A 10 -18.79 12.35 8.75
CA ALA A 10 -18.21 11.16 8.16
C ALA A 10 -18.72 10.91 6.73
N SER A 11 -20.02 11.10 6.48
CA SER A 11 -20.60 10.98 5.15
C SER A 11 -20.08 12.07 4.19
N GLU A 12 -20.00 13.32 4.65
CA GLU A 12 -19.40 14.42 3.88
C GLU A 12 -17.92 14.12 3.56
N THR A 13 -17.17 13.60 4.53
CA THR A 13 -15.78 13.19 4.34
C THR A 13 -15.66 12.14 3.24
N GLN A 14 -16.49 11.10 3.30
CA GLN A 14 -16.49 10.02 2.31
C GLN A 14 -16.86 10.51 0.90
N GLN A 15 -17.84 11.42 0.79
CA GLN A 15 -18.40 11.83 -0.50
C GLN A 15 -17.64 12.99 -1.16
N LEU A 16 -17.00 13.87 -0.37
CA LEU A 16 -16.34 15.07 -0.87
C LEU A 16 -14.83 15.06 -0.69
N TYR A 17 -14.35 14.89 0.55
CA TYR A 17 -12.92 15.05 0.85
C TYR A 17 -12.08 13.85 0.39
N VAL A 18 -12.59 12.62 0.48
CA VAL A 18 -11.91 11.42 -0.03
C VAL A 18 -11.69 11.49 -1.53
N PRO A 19 -12.70 11.77 -2.39
CA PRO A 19 -12.49 11.96 -3.82
C PRO A 19 -11.56 13.13 -4.15
N LEU A 20 -11.62 14.22 -3.37
CA LEU A 20 -10.73 15.37 -3.57
C LEU A 20 -9.28 15.00 -3.29
N ALA A 21 -9.00 14.38 -2.15
CA ALA A 21 -7.67 13.89 -1.81
C ALA A 21 -7.13 12.88 -2.85
N HIS A 22 -7.99 12.02 -3.38
CA HIS A 22 -7.63 11.12 -4.47
C HIS A 22 -7.23 11.84 -5.76
N ARG A 23 -7.97 12.88 -6.15
CA ARG A 23 -7.67 13.69 -7.36
C ARG A 23 -6.38 14.48 -7.22
N LEU A 24 -6.08 14.94 -6.01
CA LEU A 24 -4.85 15.67 -5.69
C LEU A 24 -3.62 14.76 -5.50
N GLY A 25 -3.78 13.43 -5.59
CA GLY A 25 -2.70 12.48 -5.38
C GLY A 25 -2.30 12.26 -3.91
N LEU A 26 -3.03 12.83 -2.95
CA LEU A 26 -2.76 12.76 -1.51
C LEU A 26 -3.23 11.42 -0.93
N TYR A 27 -2.56 10.34 -1.30
CA TYR A 27 -3.01 8.96 -1.01
C TYR A 27 -3.00 8.58 0.46
N LYS A 28 -2.06 9.12 1.25
CA LYS A 28 -2.00 8.88 2.70
C LYS A 28 -3.20 9.53 3.37
N ILE A 29 -3.43 10.82 3.10
CA ILE A 29 -4.58 11.57 3.61
C ILE A 29 -5.90 10.91 3.16
N LYS A 30 -6.00 10.53 1.88
CA LYS A 30 -7.17 9.82 1.36
C LYS A 30 -7.47 8.56 2.18
N SER A 31 -6.46 7.73 2.43
CA SER A 31 -6.64 6.46 3.16
C SER A 31 -7.04 6.69 4.63
N GLU A 32 -6.45 7.69 5.28
CA GLU A 32 -6.81 8.08 6.65
C GLU A 32 -8.25 8.62 6.74
N LEU A 33 -8.64 9.48 5.80
CA LEU A 33 -10.02 10.00 5.73
C LEU A 33 -11.04 8.87 5.49
N GLU A 34 -10.74 7.92 4.60
CA GLU A 34 -11.59 6.75 4.36
C GLU A 34 -11.76 5.91 5.62
N ASP A 35 -10.68 5.59 6.31
CA ASP A 35 -10.70 4.75 7.50
C ASP A 35 -11.41 5.47 8.67
N LEU A 36 -11.16 6.77 8.85
CA LEU A 36 -11.88 7.57 9.83
C LEU A 36 -13.38 7.65 9.52
N ALA A 37 -13.77 7.90 8.27
CA ALA A 37 -15.18 7.92 7.89
C ALA A 37 -15.83 6.56 8.14
N THR A 38 -15.19 5.46 7.74
CA THR A 38 -15.68 4.09 7.95
C THR A 38 -15.87 3.77 9.43
N LYS A 39 -15.00 4.25 10.31
CA LYS A 39 -15.10 4.08 11.76
C LYS A 39 -16.43 4.59 12.31
N TYR A 40 -16.96 5.69 11.77
CA TYR A 40 -18.23 6.28 12.21
C TYR A 40 -19.44 5.76 11.42
N ILE A 41 -19.29 5.47 10.14
CA ILE A 41 -20.38 4.99 9.27
C ILE A 41 -20.69 3.52 9.55
N ASN A 42 -19.65 2.67 9.70
CA ASN A 42 -19.79 1.23 9.96
C ASN A 42 -18.85 0.78 11.10
N PRO A 43 -19.11 1.21 12.35
CA PRO A 43 -18.22 0.94 13.48
C PRO A 43 -18.04 -0.55 13.77
N LYS A 44 -19.07 -1.36 13.52
CA LYS A 44 -19.01 -2.81 13.75
C LYS A 44 -17.99 -3.47 12.81
N ALA A 45 -18.10 -3.25 11.52
CA ALA A 45 -17.16 -3.81 10.54
C ALA A 45 -15.75 -3.24 10.71
N TYR A 46 -15.62 -1.95 11.01
CA TYR A 46 -14.35 -1.32 11.31
C TYR A 46 -13.63 -1.99 12.49
N ASN A 47 -14.32 -2.19 13.61
CA ASN A 47 -13.75 -2.80 14.80
C ASN A 47 -13.42 -4.29 14.61
N ASP A 48 -14.23 -5.05 13.85
CA ASP A 48 -13.94 -6.44 13.50
C ASP A 48 -12.62 -6.55 12.72
N ILE A 49 -12.44 -5.72 11.69
CA ILE A 49 -11.19 -5.71 10.91
C ILE A 49 -10.00 -5.29 11.77
N ILE A 50 -10.13 -4.28 12.63
CA ILE A 50 -9.05 -3.88 13.55
C ILE A 50 -8.66 -5.01 14.48
N SER A 51 -9.62 -5.73 15.08
CA SER A 51 -9.32 -6.86 15.96
C SER A 51 -8.52 -7.92 15.21
N ARG A 52 -9.00 -8.36 14.04
CA ARG A 52 -8.30 -9.35 13.21
C ARG A 52 -6.90 -8.89 12.76
N LEU A 53 -6.74 -7.60 12.47
CA LEU A 53 -5.43 -7.03 12.14
C LEU A 53 -4.49 -7.05 13.35
N LYS A 54 -4.97 -6.78 14.56
CA LYS A 54 -4.17 -6.86 15.80
C LYS A 54 -3.78 -8.30 16.12
N ASP A 55 -4.72 -9.23 16.04
CA ASP A 55 -4.49 -10.65 16.34
C ASP A 55 -3.41 -11.29 15.44
N THR A 56 -3.21 -10.73 14.25
CA THR A 56 -2.22 -11.20 13.27
C THR A 56 -1.00 -10.28 13.13
N GLU A 57 -0.87 -9.23 13.93
CA GLU A 57 0.16 -8.19 13.76
C GLU A 57 1.58 -8.74 13.87
N GLN A 58 1.86 -9.51 14.90
CA GLN A 58 3.18 -10.10 15.13
C GLN A 58 3.58 -11.01 13.97
N GLN A 59 2.70 -11.93 13.58
CA GLN A 59 2.93 -12.87 12.48
C GLN A 59 3.15 -12.14 11.14
N ARG A 60 2.44 -11.03 10.91
CA ARG A 60 2.63 -10.21 9.71
C ARG A 60 3.97 -9.50 9.72
N ASN A 61 4.37 -8.93 10.85
CA ASN A 61 5.66 -8.24 10.97
C ASN A 61 6.83 -9.20 10.76
N GLU A 62 6.78 -10.37 11.36
CA GLU A 62 7.77 -11.44 11.17
C GLU A 62 7.85 -11.85 9.70
N PHE A 63 6.70 -12.09 9.06
CA PHE A 63 6.63 -12.43 7.64
C PHE A 63 7.19 -11.32 6.73
N ILE A 64 6.85 -10.05 7.01
CA ILE A 64 7.35 -8.90 6.24
C ILE A 64 8.87 -8.79 6.36
N GLN A 65 9.42 -8.96 7.57
CA GLN A 65 10.87 -8.92 7.80
C GLN A 65 11.57 -10.05 7.06
N GLU A 66 11.10 -11.29 7.21
CA GLU A 66 11.67 -12.46 6.53
C GLU A 66 11.65 -12.32 5.01
N PHE A 67 10.55 -11.83 4.45
CA PHE A 67 10.42 -11.60 3.01
C PHE A 67 11.26 -10.42 2.52
N ALA A 68 11.39 -9.36 3.32
CA ALA A 68 12.09 -8.14 2.94
C ALA A 68 13.61 -8.27 3.00
N GLU A 69 14.16 -9.08 3.91
CA GLU A 69 15.60 -9.14 4.17
C GLU A 69 16.42 -9.56 2.94
N PRO A 70 16.10 -10.65 2.21
CA PRO A 70 16.83 -11.02 1.00
C PRO A 70 16.76 -9.93 -0.09
N ILE A 71 15.65 -9.18 -0.15
CA ILE A 71 15.50 -8.08 -1.11
C ILE A 71 16.43 -6.93 -0.72
N LYS A 72 16.50 -6.56 0.57
CA LYS A 72 17.39 -5.50 1.06
C LYS A 72 18.85 -5.84 0.78
N GLU A 73 19.28 -7.05 1.14
CA GLU A 73 20.64 -7.52 0.87
C GLU A 73 20.99 -7.38 -0.61
N LYS A 74 20.11 -7.85 -1.49
CA LYS A 74 20.35 -7.81 -2.93
C LYS A 74 20.38 -6.39 -3.51
N LEU A 75 19.55 -5.49 -2.98
CA LEU A 75 19.56 -4.09 -3.38
C LEU A 75 20.82 -3.36 -2.87
N HIS A 76 21.27 -3.65 -1.65
CA HIS A 76 22.51 -3.10 -1.10
C HIS A 76 23.73 -3.59 -1.87
N GLU A 77 23.82 -4.89 -2.22
CA GLU A 77 24.89 -5.44 -3.08
C GLU A 77 24.99 -4.72 -4.44
N ARG A 78 23.86 -4.23 -4.95
CA ARG A 78 23.78 -3.48 -6.21
C ARG A 78 23.96 -1.97 -6.06
N GLY A 79 24.25 -1.50 -4.84
CA GLY A 79 24.52 -0.09 -4.55
C GLY A 79 23.31 0.83 -4.55
N PHE A 80 22.08 0.30 -4.47
CA PHE A 80 20.89 1.13 -4.37
C PHE A 80 20.78 1.78 -2.99
N LYS A 81 20.41 3.08 -2.98
CA LYS A 81 19.92 3.77 -1.81
C LYS A 81 18.39 3.72 -1.80
N PHE A 82 17.79 3.24 -0.73
CA PHE A 82 16.35 3.04 -0.65
C PHE A 82 15.87 2.98 0.79
N SER A 83 14.58 3.21 0.98
CA SER A 83 13.85 2.77 2.16
C SER A 83 12.88 1.66 1.80
N LEU A 84 12.74 0.67 2.69
CA LEU A 84 11.83 -0.45 2.50
C LEU A 84 10.93 -0.57 3.73
N SER A 85 9.63 -0.55 3.50
CA SER A 85 8.62 -0.64 4.56
C SER A 85 7.49 -1.58 4.19
N GLY A 86 6.94 -2.27 5.20
CA GLY A 86 5.66 -2.95 5.08
C GLY A 86 4.53 -1.92 5.09
N ARG A 87 3.54 -2.14 4.23
CA ARG A 87 2.32 -1.34 4.19
C ARG A 87 1.11 -2.24 4.41
N VAL A 88 0.32 -1.94 5.42
CA VAL A 88 -0.99 -2.56 5.60
C VAL A 88 -2.02 -1.80 4.75
N LYS A 89 -2.91 -2.52 4.12
CA LYS A 89 -4.01 -1.94 3.34
C LYS A 89 -4.99 -1.23 4.28
N SER A 90 -5.60 -0.13 3.81
CA SER A 90 -6.61 0.59 4.59
C SER A 90 -7.79 -0.33 4.95
N ILE A 91 -8.37 -0.10 6.13
CA ILE A 91 -9.52 -0.86 6.64
C ILE A 91 -10.67 -0.81 5.64
N THR A 92 -10.96 0.36 5.09
CA THR A 92 -11.98 0.55 4.05
C THR A 92 -11.72 -0.30 2.81
N SER A 93 -10.46 -0.43 2.39
CA SER A 93 -10.10 -1.27 1.24
C SER A 93 -10.24 -2.76 1.52
N ILE A 94 -9.96 -3.19 2.76
CA ILE A 94 -10.21 -4.58 3.21
C ILE A 94 -11.70 -4.85 3.25
N LEU A 95 -12.47 -3.96 3.88
CA LEU A 95 -13.92 -4.05 3.98
C LEU A 95 -14.58 -4.15 2.60
N GLY A 96 -14.18 -3.29 1.66
CA GLY A 96 -14.69 -3.32 0.30
C GLY A 96 -14.42 -4.64 -0.44
N LYS A 97 -13.34 -5.37 -0.10
CA LYS A 97 -13.11 -6.72 -0.64
C LYS A 97 -14.03 -7.76 -0.03
N ILE A 98 -14.25 -7.68 1.27
CA ILE A 98 -15.15 -8.59 1.98
C ILE A 98 -16.58 -8.40 1.48
N GLU A 99 -17.08 -7.16 1.46
CA GLU A 99 -18.46 -6.84 1.12
C GLU A 99 -18.77 -6.99 -0.39
N ASN A 100 -17.90 -6.46 -1.26
CA ASN A 100 -18.19 -6.41 -2.69
C ASN A 100 -17.75 -7.66 -3.46
N LYS A 101 -16.78 -8.44 -2.93
CA LYS A 101 -16.23 -9.61 -3.60
C LYS A 101 -16.50 -10.92 -2.86
N GLY A 102 -17.13 -10.87 -1.67
CA GLY A 102 -17.40 -12.04 -0.86
C GLY A 102 -16.15 -12.80 -0.40
N VAL A 103 -14.98 -12.13 -0.38
CA VAL A 103 -13.72 -12.76 0.01
C VAL A 103 -13.62 -12.77 1.53
N ARG A 104 -13.28 -13.91 2.14
CA ARG A 104 -13.03 -13.95 3.58
C ARG A 104 -11.76 -13.17 3.92
N PHE A 105 -11.68 -12.63 5.14
CA PHE A 105 -10.50 -11.86 5.59
C PHE A 105 -9.21 -12.66 5.43
N GLU A 106 -9.21 -13.94 5.78
CA GLU A 106 -8.06 -14.85 5.73
C GLU A 106 -7.58 -15.11 4.29
N ASP A 107 -8.48 -14.98 3.31
CA ASP A 107 -8.20 -15.21 1.89
C ASP A 107 -7.73 -13.93 1.17
N ILE A 108 -7.68 -12.79 1.86
CA ILE A 108 -7.17 -11.54 1.30
C ILE A 108 -5.63 -11.58 1.31
N TYR A 109 -5.02 -12.03 0.23
CA TYR A 109 -3.57 -12.18 0.08
C TYR A 109 -2.80 -10.84 0.03
N ASP A 110 -3.47 -9.72 -0.27
CA ASP A 110 -2.86 -8.38 -0.38
C ASP A 110 -3.26 -7.44 0.78
N ILE A 111 -3.50 -8.00 1.98
CA ILE A 111 -3.69 -7.20 3.20
C ILE A 111 -2.47 -6.32 3.45
N PHE A 112 -1.28 -6.82 3.12
CA PHE A 112 -0.04 -6.09 3.21
C PHE A 112 0.73 -6.09 1.89
N ALA A 113 1.52 -5.07 1.70
CA ALA A 113 2.42 -4.90 0.58
C ALA A 113 3.80 -4.47 1.10
N ILE A 114 4.84 -4.73 0.31
CA ILE A 114 6.16 -4.13 0.53
C ILE A 114 6.27 -2.89 -0.35
N ARG A 115 6.65 -1.78 0.26
CA ARG A 115 6.96 -0.55 -0.45
C ARG A 115 8.47 -0.33 -0.43
N ILE A 116 9.03 -0.11 -1.61
CA ILE A 116 10.43 0.27 -1.81
C ILE A 116 10.44 1.67 -2.41
N ILE A 117 11.04 2.61 -1.70
CA ILE A 117 11.21 3.99 -2.14
C ILE A 117 12.68 4.17 -2.45
N LEU A 118 12.99 4.54 -3.69
CA LEU A 118 14.36 4.73 -4.16
C LEU A 118 14.79 6.18 -3.94
N ASP A 119 16.00 6.35 -3.40
CA ASP A 119 16.66 7.64 -3.26
C ASP A 119 17.57 7.88 -4.49
N VAL A 120 16.95 8.31 -5.57
CA VAL A 120 17.62 8.61 -6.85
C VAL A 120 17.05 9.90 -7.43
N SER A 121 17.82 10.54 -8.33
CA SER A 121 17.31 11.71 -9.05
C SER A 121 16.18 11.33 -10.02
N GLN A 122 15.27 12.25 -10.27
CA GLN A 122 14.16 12.07 -11.20
C GLN A 122 14.63 11.66 -12.62
N ALA A 123 15.80 12.09 -13.03
CA ALA A 123 16.36 11.79 -14.35
C ALA A 123 16.61 10.28 -14.58
N VAL A 124 16.92 9.51 -13.52
CA VAL A 124 17.22 8.05 -13.59
C VAL A 124 16.16 7.19 -12.90
N GLU A 125 15.08 7.80 -12.44
CA GLU A 125 14.03 7.15 -11.66
C GLU A 125 13.48 5.90 -12.34
N LYS A 126 13.05 6.06 -13.58
CA LYS A 126 12.43 4.98 -14.34
C LYS A 126 13.37 3.80 -14.49
N GLU A 127 14.61 4.07 -14.88
CA GLU A 127 15.65 3.04 -15.02
C GLU A 127 15.93 2.32 -13.71
N ALA A 128 16.06 3.07 -12.61
CA ALA A 128 16.28 2.50 -11.28
C ALA A 128 15.10 1.61 -10.84
N CYS A 129 13.86 2.05 -11.05
CA CYS A 129 12.68 1.25 -10.72
C CYS A 129 12.61 -0.05 -11.53
N PHE A 130 12.94 -0.02 -12.84
CA PHE A 130 13.00 -1.22 -13.67
C PHE A 130 14.17 -2.13 -13.29
N ALA A 131 15.32 -1.58 -12.90
CA ALA A 131 16.45 -2.38 -12.41
C ALA A 131 16.07 -3.13 -11.11
N VAL A 132 15.43 -2.46 -10.16
CA VAL A 132 14.89 -3.10 -8.94
C VAL A 132 13.84 -4.15 -9.28
N TYR A 133 12.96 -3.87 -10.26
CA TYR A 133 12.02 -4.87 -10.76
C TYR A 133 12.71 -6.12 -11.30
N SER A 134 13.76 -5.96 -12.11
CA SER A 134 14.53 -7.06 -12.65
C SER A 134 15.17 -7.91 -11.55
N ILE A 135 15.69 -7.27 -10.49
CA ILE A 135 16.26 -7.97 -9.33
C ILE A 135 15.20 -8.83 -8.64
N ILE A 136 14.05 -8.23 -8.28
CA ILE A 136 12.99 -8.93 -7.57
C ILE A 136 12.41 -10.07 -8.42
N SER A 137 12.25 -9.84 -9.72
CA SER A 137 11.73 -10.86 -10.65
C SER A 137 12.68 -12.03 -10.87
N SER A 138 13.98 -11.83 -10.68
CA SER A 138 14.96 -12.92 -10.70
C SER A 138 14.96 -13.75 -9.41
N MET A 139 14.50 -13.18 -8.28
CA MET A 139 14.48 -13.85 -6.99
C MET A 139 13.19 -14.64 -6.75
N TYR A 140 12.05 -14.18 -7.29
CA TYR A 140 10.74 -14.70 -6.97
C TYR A 140 9.88 -14.95 -8.21
N LYS A 141 9.04 -16.01 -8.13
CA LYS A 141 8.04 -16.28 -9.17
C LYS A 141 6.99 -15.16 -9.21
N GLN A 142 6.75 -14.61 -10.39
CA GLN A 142 5.82 -13.50 -10.58
C GLN A 142 4.44 -13.94 -11.02
N ARG A 143 3.50 -13.06 -10.75
CA ARG A 143 2.13 -13.08 -11.25
C ARG A 143 1.95 -11.97 -12.28
N MET A 144 2.16 -12.29 -13.57
CA MET A 144 2.21 -11.31 -14.67
C MET A 144 0.87 -10.59 -14.90
N ASP A 145 -0.27 -11.24 -14.66
CA ASP A 145 -1.60 -10.63 -14.75
C ASP A 145 -1.80 -9.47 -13.73
N ARG A 146 -0.89 -9.39 -12.73
CA ARG A 146 -0.89 -8.38 -11.69
C ARG A 146 0.23 -7.34 -11.81
N PHE A 147 1.03 -7.40 -12.85
CA PHE A 147 2.02 -6.36 -13.11
C PHE A 147 1.32 -5.06 -13.54
N ARG A 148 1.76 -3.93 -12.98
CA ARG A 148 1.24 -2.60 -13.31
C ARG A 148 2.40 -1.62 -13.46
N ASP A 149 2.51 -1.06 -14.65
CA ASP A 149 3.49 -0.02 -15.00
C ASP A 149 2.82 1.35 -15.04
N TRP A 150 2.80 2.00 -13.90
CA TRP A 150 2.35 3.37 -13.76
C TRP A 150 3.48 4.39 -13.91
N LEU A 151 4.72 3.95 -14.19
CA LEU A 151 5.83 4.84 -14.55
C LEU A 151 5.80 5.21 -16.03
N THR A 152 5.50 4.24 -16.89
CA THR A 152 5.39 4.49 -18.33
C THR A 152 4.05 5.11 -18.69
N SER A 153 3.00 4.75 -17.98
CA SER A 153 1.63 5.26 -18.16
C SER A 153 1.06 5.69 -16.81
N PRO A 154 1.40 6.91 -16.32
CA PRO A 154 0.90 7.41 -15.04
C PRO A 154 -0.63 7.42 -14.97
N LYS A 155 -1.17 7.27 -13.78
CA LYS A 155 -2.60 7.41 -13.57
C LYS A 155 -3.03 8.87 -13.81
N SER A 156 -4.32 9.07 -14.09
CA SER A 156 -4.90 10.40 -14.33
C SER A 156 -4.71 11.40 -13.17
N ASN A 157 -4.39 10.91 -11.97
CA ASN A 157 -4.11 11.70 -10.78
C ASN A 157 -2.61 11.86 -10.50
N GLY A 158 -1.74 11.59 -11.48
CA GLY A 158 -0.29 11.74 -11.37
C GLY A 158 0.42 10.65 -10.55
N TYR A 159 -0.26 9.56 -10.17
CA TYR A 159 0.39 8.48 -9.44
C TYR A 159 1.34 7.70 -10.35
N GLU A 160 2.59 7.57 -9.91
CA GLU A 160 3.68 6.86 -10.58
C GLU A 160 4.27 5.79 -9.69
N ALA A 161 4.32 4.55 -10.17
CA ALA A 161 4.95 3.42 -9.49
C ALA A 161 5.01 2.18 -10.39
N LEU A 162 5.92 1.25 -10.11
CA LEU A 162 5.82 -0.12 -10.59
C LEU A 162 5.26 -1.02 -9.50
N HIS A 163 4.23 -1.80 -9.85
CA HIS A 163 3.70 -2.82 -8.96
C HIS A 163 3.92 -4.20 -9.56
N CYS A 164 4.41 -5.13 -8.78
CA CYS A 164 4.38 -6.54 -9.13
C CYS A 164 3.87 -7.36 -7.96
N THR A 165 3.34 -8.53 -8.25
CA THR A 165 2.95 -9.51 -7.26
C THR A 165 3.83 -10.73 -7.42
N VAL A 166 4.50 -11.12 -6.34
CA VAL A 166 5.46 -12.23 -6.33
C VAL A 166 5.13 -13.25 -5.26
N MET A 167 5.57 -14.49 -5.47
CA MET A 167 5.37 -15.60 -4.52
C MET A 167 6.51 -15.59 -3.51
N SER A 168 6.21 -15.47 -2.23
CA SER A 168 7.18 -15.66 -1.15
C SER A 168 7.60 -17.12 -1.00
N ASN A 169 8.67 -17.37 -0.27
CA ASN A 169 9.13 -18.73 0.06
C ASN A 169 8.11 -19.53 0.89
N GLN A 170 7.20 -18.83 1.59
CA GLN A 170 6.10 -19.45 2.33
C GLN A 170 4.84 -19.71 1.43
N GLY A 171 4.93 -19.56 0.11
CA GLY A 171 3.81 -19.78 -0.81
C GLY A 171 2.73 -18.69 -0.78
N LYS A 172 3.00 -17.54 -0.17
CA LYS A 172 2.06 -16.40 -0.13
C LYS A 172 2.38 -15.38 -1.21
N TRP A 173 1.35 -14.86 -1.85
CA TRP A 173 1.50 -13.77 -2.81
C TRP A 173 1.69 -12.45 -2.09
N VAL A 174 2.72 -11.69 -2.46
CA VAL A 174 3.06 -10.37 -1.90
C VAL A 174 3.08 -9.33 -3.01
N GLU A 175 2.39 -8.22 -2.81
CA GLU A 175 2.50 -7.06 -3.69
C GLU A 175 3.75 -6.26 -3.31
N VAL A 176 4.59 -5.98 -4.29
CA VAL A 176 5.76 -5.12 -4.14
C VAL A 176 5.57 -3.87 -4.98
N GLN A 177 5.54 -2.73 -4.31
CA GLN A 177 5.38 -1.39 -4.89
C GLN A 177 6.73 -0.67 -4.87
N ARG A 178 7.15 -0.12 -6.00
CA ARG A 178 8.39 0.66 -6.14
C ARG A 178 8.05 2.02 -6.70
N ARG A 179 8.53 3.06 -6.04
CA ARG A 179 8.35 4.44 -6.46
C ARG A 179 9.45 5.33 -5.93
N LEU A 180 9.51 6.56 -6.38
CA LEU A 180 10.33 7.60 -5.78
C LEU A 180 9.69 8.20 -4.53
N PHE A 181 10.51 8.95 -3.81
CA PHE A 181 10.10 9.85 -2.75
C PHE A 181 9.24 10.98 -3.35
N THR A 182 7.99 11.08 -2.93
CA THR A 182 7.06 12.11 -3.43
C THR A 182 7.07 13.35 -2.55
N ALA A 183 6.63 14.48 -3.09
CA ALA A 183 6.45 15.73 -2.33
C ALA A 183 5.51 15.55 -1.12
N GLU A 184 4.51 14.66 -1.21
CA GLU A 184 3.62 14.31 -0.09
C GLU A 184 4.40 13.70 1.08
N GLU A 185 5.38 12.82 0.78
CA GLU A 185 6.21 12.18 1.80
C GLU A 185 7.22 13.15 2.41
N ALA A 186 7.72 14.13 1.65
CA ALA A 186 8.55 15.21 2.15
C ALA A 186 7.81 16.08 3.18
N ILE A 187 6.58 16.48 2.88
CA ILE A 187 5.75 17.30 3.79
C ILE A 187 5.47 16.58 5.12
N ILE A 188 5.34 15.24 5.09
CA ILE A 188 4.99 14.44 6.27
C ILE A 188 6.21 14.05 7.10
N SER A 189 7.42 13.98 6.48
CA SER A 189 8.65 13.69 7.20
C SER A 189 9.17 14.88 8.02
N ASP A 190 8.75 16.10 7.69
CA ASP A 190 9.14 17.34 8.37
C ASP A 190 8.12 17.77 9.46
N ALA A 191 7.06 17.00 9.71
CA ALA A 191 6.03 17.25 10.72
C ALA A 191 6.09 16.23 11.87
#